data_83a47904e78677cf99f4fb2ba6771ce5
#
_entry.id   83a47904e78677cf99f4fb2ba6771ce5
#
_cell.length_a   1.000
_cell.length_b   1.000
_cell.length_c   1.000
_cell.angle_alpha   90.00
_cell.angle_beta   90.00
_cell.angle_gamma   90.00
#
_symmetry.space_group_name_H-M   'P 1'
#
loop_
_entity.id
_entity.type
_entity.pdbx_description
1 polymer ?
#
loop_
_entity_poly.entity_id
_entity_poly.type
_entity_poly.pdbx_seq_one_letter_code
_entity_poly.pdbx_strand_id
1 'polypeptide(L)'
;MVIASLKELWACISASKRFGGYFAVMALVFVLALVGAMLYAIDSNGLHGEPAKQLADGWTYLQDDEPRPLGTLPVTLGTPEESIILRHALTSEMEDSDDVLAFHASYAAIRVWADDTLVYTSPEGEEHVPTSVWHFIPMEKCRGAETITIELTHYFSNGSFQLDAPYLDTTSAIQHTLIEQNSLVITFCAICILLTFGLFICGAVLYRWRSGAHLQLLALATFVALSGLWVLLDAKILNIFGGNLALTYFLNYAAFLLLPVPFLLYIRFVASEGQRILTALIWVALANAVLSMLICLSGIATIGATLFSIHALIILSMLAAIWTFLRNKAWRRGSDLRFTFFGMLLISACVLVSLVFFYLRGFNTSSASALYPLGLSLLFIFMAVDALTVFGRFWRQKDIAERYRRLAMEDSMTGMNNRNAFQLHWSAMLEQPPEALAIIVFDVDNLKQINDQCGHQAGDSAISTCAQQIRLVFEGAGSCYRTGGDEFEVLIEGRQIDRIPALLDRFSKALNTRWDHSLPSDGVSYGWAAASFGDDNPLTEVALVRLRAEADQSLYRLKQARKGPEEESIN
;
A
#
# COMPACT_ATOMS: atom_id res chain seq x y z
N MET A 1 27.50 -5.46 -3.84
CA MET A 1 27.12 -4.41 -4.80
C MET A 1 25.62 -4.09 -4.75
N VAL A 2 24.70 -5.05 -4.85
CA VAL A 2 23.23 -4.82 -4.82
C VAL A 2 22.75 -4.21 -3.47
N ILE A 3 23.29 -4.62 -2.33
CA ILE A 3 22.90 -4.12 -0.98
C ILE A 3 23.41 -2.68 -0.74
N ALA A 4 24.54 -2.27 -1.32
CA ALA A 4 25.03 -0.90 -1.27
C ALA A 4 24.12 0.04 -2.10
N SER A 5 23.71 -0.39 -3.30
CA SER A 5 22.78 0.32 -4.19
C SER A 5 21.39 0.49 -3.56
N LEU A 6 20.90 -0.49 -2.81
CA LEU A 6 19.63 -0.40 -2.06
C LEU A 6 19.72 0.58 -0.89
N LYS A 7 20.87 0.69 -0.21
CA LYS A 7 21.09 1.69 0.85
C LYS A 7 21.19 3.11 0.30
N GLU A 8 21.83 3.29 -0.87
CA GLU A 8 21.90 4.59 -1.54
C GLU A 8 20.54 4.99 -2.13
N LEU A 9 19.79 4.04 -2.71
CA LEU A 9 18.41 4.26 -3.14
C LEU A 9 17.50 4.65 -1.96
N TRP A 10 17.67 3.99 -0.81
CA TRP A 10 16.96 4.29 0.42
C TRP A 10 17.32 5.67 1.00
N ALA A 11 18.61 6.04 0.98
CA ALA A 11 19.05 7.37 1.38
C ALA A 11 18.51 8.47 0.45
N CYS A 12 18.45 8.21 -0.86
CA CYS A 12 17.88 9.12 -1.86
C CYS A 12 16.36 9.28 -1.69
N ILE A 13 15.64 8.18 -1.39
CA ILE A 13 14.19 8.18 -1.10
C ILE A 13 13.88 8.94 0.20
N SER A 14 14.75 8.82 1.23
CA SER A 14 14.56 9.51 2.51
C SER A 14 14.89 11.01 2.48
N ALA A 15 15.73 11.46 1.55
CA ALA A 15 16.20 12.84 1.44
C ALA A 15 15.30 13.76 0.59
N SER A 16 14.40 13.21 -0.23
CA SER A 16 13.62 14.01 -1.19
C SER A 16 12.21 14.34 -0.68
N LYS A 17 12.01 15.57 -0.24
CA LYS A 17 10.73 16.14 0.24
C LYS A 17 9.59 16.17 -0.80
N ARG A 18 9.86 15.86 -2.08
CA ARG A 18 8.88 15.82 -3.19
C ARG A 18 8.44 14.39 -3.58
N PHE A 19 9.03 13.37 -2.99
CA PHE A 19 8.96 11.99 -3.49
C PHE A 19 7.67 11.22 -3.18
N GLY A 20 6.91 11.59 -2.14
CA GLY A 20 5.72 10.81 -1.75
C GLY A 20 4.61 10.77 -2.80
N GLY A 21 4.32 11.91 -3.46
CA GLY A 21 3.34 11.97 -4.55
C GLY A 21 3.85 11.30 -5.83
N TYR A 22 5.13 11.48 -6.16
CA TYR A 22 5.76 10.81 -7.29
C TYR A 22 5.83 9.29 -7.08
N PHE A 23 6.07 8.82 -5.87
CA PHE A 23 6.14 7.39 -5.57
C PHE A 23 4.77 6.70 -5.72
N ALA A 24 3.69 7.31 -5.27
CA ALA A 24 2.33 6.78 -5.46
C ALA A 24 1.93 6.78 -6.94
N VAL A 25 2.24 7.85 -7.68
CA VAL A 25 2.00 7.93 -9.12
C VAL A 25 2.93 6.96 -9.87
N MET A 26 4.20 6.86 -9.50
CA MET A 26 5.15 5.90 -10.08
C MET A 26 4.75 4.46 -9.78
N ALA A 27 4.27 4.16 -8.56
CA ALA A 27 3.76 2.83 -8.22
C ALA A 27 2.51 2.50 -9.04
N LEU A 28 1.59 3.45 -9.22
CA LEU A 28 0.42 3.27 -10.08
C LEU A 28 0.83 3.09 -11.55
N VAL A 29 1.73 3.94 -12.07
CA VAL A 29 2.26 3.84 -13.44
C VAL A 29 3.05 2.53 -13.62
N PHE A 30 3.82 2.10 -12.62
CA PHE A 30 4.55 0.83 -12.64
C PHE A 30 3.59 -0.37 -12.65
N VAL A 31 2.52 -0.34 -11.84
CA VAL A 31 1.46 -1.36 -11.85
C VAL A 31 0.76 -1.39 -13.21
N LEU A 32 0.38 -0.24 -13.76
CA LEU A 32 -0.24 -0.14 -15.08
C LEU A 32 0.72 -0.56 -16.19
N ALA A 33 2.01 -0.22 -16.11
CA ALA A 33 3.03 -0.66 -17.06
C ALA A 33 3.30 -2.17 -16.95
N LEU A 34 3.30 -2.73 -15.74
CA LEU A 34 3.47 -4.17 -15.51
C LEU A 34 2.26 -4.96 -16.02
N VAL A 35 1.04 -4.44 -15.80
CA VAL A 35 -0.19 -4.98 -16.37
C VAL A 35 -0.16 -4.88 -17.89
N GLY A 36 0.22 -3.74 -18.44
CA GLY A 36 0.41 -3.56 -19.88
C GLY A 36 1.48 -4.45 -20.47
N ALA A 37 2.62 -4.61 -19.78
CA ALA A 37 3.70 -5.52 -20.19
C ALA A 37 3.28 -6.99 -20.10
N MET A 38 2.47 -7.35 -19.08
CA MET A 38 1.94 -8.70 -18.93
C MET A 38 0.88 -9.02 -19.99
N LEU A 39 -0.02 -8.07 -20.29
CA LEU A 39 -0.96 -8.18 -21.41
C LEU A 39 -0.23 -8.23 -22.74
N TYR A 40 0.80 -7.41 -22.94
CA TYR A 40 1.65 -7.44 -24.14
C TYR A 40 2.46 -8.73 -24.24
N ALA A 41 2.97 -9.27 -23.12
CA ALA A 41 3.70 -10.55 -23.10
C ALA A 41 2.77 -11.74 -23.41
N ILE A 42 1.51 -11.68 -23.01
CA ILE A 42 0.48 -12.65 -23.40
C ILE A 42 0.18 -12.54 -24.90
N ASP A 43 0.12 -11.33 -25.44
CA ASP A 43 -0.17 -11.07 -26.86
C ASP A 43 1.07 -11.27 -27.78
N SER A 44 2.28 -10.88 -27.34
CA SER A 44 3.48 -10.83 -28.19
C SER A 44 4.39 -12.05 -28.14
N ASN A 45 4.32 -12.91 -27.12
CA ASN A 45 5.26 -14.01 -26.97
C ASN A 45 4.93 -15.26 -27.81
N GLY A 46 4.10 -15.12 -28.87
CA GLY A 46 3.87 -16.23 -29.78
C GLY A 46 3.36 -17.49 -29.05
N LEU A 47 2.63 -17.29 -27.95
CA LEU A 47 1.77 -18.30 -27.36
C LEU A 47 0.57 -18.56 -28.30
N HIS A 48 0.75 -18.32 -29.60
CA HIS A 48 -0.14 -18.75 -30.65
C HIS A 48 0.14 -20.24 -30.96
N GLY A 49 -0.05 -21.08 -29.94
CA GLY A 49 -0.40 -22.47 -30.19
C GLY A 49 -1.83 -22.45 -30.74
N GLU A 50 -2.13 -23.31 -31.69
CA GLU A 50 -3.51 -23.53 -32.06
C GLU A 50 -4.28 -23.86 -30.77
N PRO A 51 -5.50 -23.27 -30.56
CA PRO A 51 -6.29 -23.59 -29.38
C PRO A 51 -6.57 -25.08 -29.35
N ALA A 52 -6.50 -25.68 -28.16
CA ALA A 52 -6.72 -27.12 -28.00
C ALA A 52 -8.07 -27.52 -28.61
N LYS A 53 -8.05 -28.62 -29.32
CA LYS A 53 -9.20 -29.15 -30.05
C LYS A 53 -10.31 -29.55 -29.07
N GLN A 54 -11.51 -28.98 -29.24
CA GLN A 54 -12.68 -29.36 -28.46
C GLN A 54 -13.44 -30.50 -29.10
N LEU A 55 -13.81 -31.48 -28.29
CA LEU A 55 -14.66 -32.59 -28.69
C LEU A 55 -16.12 -32.26 -28.32
N ALA A 56 -16.72 -31.34 -29.11
CA ALA A 56 -18.05 -30.80 -28.82
C ALA A 56 -19.22 -31.64 -29.32
N ASP A 57 -19.00 -32.47 -30.34
CA ASP A 57 -20.04 -33.23 -31.03
C ASP A 57 -19.83 -34.74 -30.84
N GLY A 58 -20.85 -35.53 -31.17
CA GLY A 58 -20.78 -36.98 -31.14
C GLY A 58 -21.07 -37.63 -29.78
N TRP A 59 -21.38 -36.83 -28.78
CA TRP A 59 -21.75 -37.33 -27.46
C TRP A 59 -23.21 -37.82 -27.41
N THR A 60 -23.41 -38.95 -26.74
CA THR A 60 -24.73 -39.48 -26.39
C THR A 60 -24.84 -39.59 -24.87
N TYR A 61 -26.02 -39.42 -24.31
CA TYR A 61 -26.29 -39.71 -22.91
C TYR A 61 -27.31 -40.82 -22.77
N LEU A 62 -27.19 -41.62 -21.72
CA LEU A 62 -28.13 -42.68 -21.42
C LEU A 62 -29.26 -42.10 -20.59
N GLN A 63 -30.50 -42.25 -21.08
CA GLN A 63 -31.72 -41.97 -20.34
C GLN A 63 -32.63 -43.20 -20.44
N ASP A 64 -32.96 -43.79 -19.29
CA ASP A 64 -33.73 -45.05 -19.23
C ASP A 64 -33.07 -46.19 -20.03
N ASP A 65 -31.75 -46.29 -19.98
CA ASP A 65 -30.88 -47.24 -20.71
C ASP A 65 -30.90 -47.06 -22.25
N GLU A 66 -31.60 -46.06 -22.79
CA GLU A 66 -31.56 -45.72 -24.21
C GLU A 66 -30.56 -44.59 -24.51
N PRO A 67 -29.65 -44.78 -25.49
CA PRO A 67 -28.72 -43.72 -25.92
C PRO A 67 -29.47 -42.62 -26.71
N ARG A 68 -29.39 -41.39 -26.19
CA ARG A 68 -29.93 -40.20 -26.88
C ARG A 68 -28.80 -39.25 -27.27
N PRO A 69 -28.84 -38.66 -28.45
CA PRO A 69 -27.85 -37.68 -28.86
C PRO A 69 -27.91 -36.46 -27.97
N LEU A 70 -26.75 -35.98 -27.52
CA LEU A 70 -26.65 -34.83 -26.58
C LEU A 70 -26.67 -33.47 -27.31
N GLY A 71 -26.46 -33.48 -28.65
CA GLY A 71 -26.23 -32.25 -29.41
C GLY A 71 -24.79 -31.71 -29.21
N THR A 72 -24.60 -30.49 -29.67
CA THR A 72 -23.29 -29.81 -29.55
C THR A 72 -23.11 -29.24 -28.16
N LEU A 73 -22.02 -29.56 -27.49
CA LEU A 73 -21.65 -29.03 -26.16
C LEU A 73 -21.17 -27.56 -26.28
N PRO A 74 -21.40 -26.70 -25.26
CA PRO A 74 -21.90 -27.00 -23.92
C PRO A 74 -23.43 -27.12 -23.85
N VAL A 75 -23.91 -28.01 -22.97
CA VAL A 75 -25.34 -28.21 -22.74
C VAL A 75 -25.69 -28.19 -21.25
N THR A 76 -26.89 -27.74 -20.93
CA THR A 76 -27.40 -27.78 -19.55
C THR A 76 -28.43 -28.90 -19.44
N LEU A 77 -28.13 -29.87 -18.59
CA LEU A 77 -29.01 -30.99 -18.30
C LEU A 77 -29.75 -30.74 -16.98
N GLY A 78 -30.98 -31.26 -16.90
CA GLY A 78 -31.69 -31.35 -15.61
C GLY A 78 -30.96 -32.34 -14.69
N THR A 79 -31.08 -32.18 -13.37
CA THR A 79 -30.47 -33.11 -12.40
C THR A 79 -31.17 -34.46 -12.50
N PRO A 80 -30.45 -35.50 -12.90
CA PRO A 80 -30.96 -36.86 -12.76
C PRO A 80 -30.95 -37.24 -11.28
N GLU A 81 -31.83 -38.15 -10.90
CA GLU A 81 -31.92 -38.64 -9.51
C GLU A 81 -30.68 -39.46 -9.08
N GLU A 82 -29.86 -40.00 -10.03
CA GLU A 82 -28.73 -40.87 -9.72
C GLU A 82 -27.43 -40.44 -10.39
N SER A 83 -27.21 -40.74 -11.67
CA SER A 83 -26.00 -40.42 -12.40
C SER A 83 -26.28 -40.10 -13.87
N ILE A 84 -25.38 -39.35 -14.49
CA ILE A 84 -25.37 -39.08 -15.94
C ILE A 84 -24.28 -39.95 -16.56
N ILE A 85 -24.66 -40.78 -17.55
CA ILE A 85 -23.72 -41.58 -18.30
C ILE A 85 -23.61 -40.99 -19.72
N LEU A 86 -22.42 -40.54 -20.06
CA LEU A 86 -22.06 -39.99 -21.36
C LEU A 86 -21.25 -41.01 -22.14
N ARG A 87 -21.52 -41.15 -23.44
CA ARG A 87 -20.75 -42.03 -24.33
C ARG A 87 -20.30 -41.26 -25.57
N HIS A 88 -19.09 -41.57 -26.00
CA HIS A 88 -18.53 -41.09 -27.25
C HIS A 88 -17.79 -42.23 -27.98
N ALA A 89 -17.98 -42.36 -29.29
CA ALA A 89 -17.24 -43.34 -30.10
C ALA A 89 -15.82 -42.84 -30.32
N LEU A 90 -14.83 -43.71 -30.11
CA LEU A 90 -13.43 -43.42 -30.41
C LEU A 90 -13.12 -43.68 -31.88
N THR A 91 -12.33 -42.82 -32.48
CA THR A 91 -11.80 -43.03 -33.84
C THR A 91 -10.35 -43.51 -33.73
N SER A 92 -9.87 -44.25 -34.75
CA SER A 92 -8.49 -44.74 -34.77
C SER A 92 -7.43 -43.63 -34.68
N GLU A 93 -7.75 -42.40 -35.09
CA GLU A 93 -6.87 -41.25 -34.92
C GLU A 93 -6.76 -40.80 -33.47
N MET A 94 -7.81 -41.02 -32.65
CA MET A 94 -7.82 -40.67 -31.22
C MET A 94 -7.10 -41.71 -30.38
N GLU A 95 -7.08 -42.99 -30.80
CA GLU A 95 -6.51 -44.11 -30.04
C GLU A 95 -4.97 -44.14 -30.05
N ASP A 96 -4.35 -43.70 -31.15
CA ASP A 96 -2.89 -43.77 -31.33
C ASP A 96 -2.16 -42.47 -30.95
N SER A 97 -2.87 -41.49 -30.44
CA SER A 97 -2.29 -40.21 -30.04
C SER A 97 -1.79 -40.22 -28.59
N ASP A 98 -0.72 -39.46 -28.34
CA ASP A 98 -0.26 -39.12 -26.99
C ASP A 98 -1.17 -38.02 -26.34
N ASP A 99 -2.39 -37.89 -26.84
CA ASP A 99 -3.35 -36.88 -26.43
C ASP A 99 -3.99 -37.24 -25.08
N VAL A 100 -4.58 -36.22 -24.48
CA VAL A 100 -5.29 -36.31 -23.22
C VAL A 100 -6.70 -35.80 -23.43
N LEU A 101 -7.69 -36.54 -22.96
CA LEU A 101 -9.05 -36.06 -22.86
C LEU A 101 -9.17 -35.27 -21.54
N ALA A 102 -9.39 -33.96 -21.67
CA ALA A 102 -9.58 -33.10 -20.50
C ALA A 102 -11.02 -32.56 -20.46
N PHE A 103 -11.65 -32.72 -19.32
CA PHE A 103 -12.97 -32.11 -19.09
C PHE A 103 -13.12 -31.58 -17.68
N HIS A 104 -13.99 -30.61 -17.54
CA HIS A 104 -14.30 -29.99 -16.29
C HIS A 104 -15.58 -30.58 -15.70
N ALA A 105 -15.53 -31.02 -14.46
CA ALA A 105 -16.69 -31.43 -13.74
C ALA A 105 -16.81 -30.68 -12.41
N SER A 106 -18.02 -30.23 -12.13
CA SER A 106 -18.31 -29.47 -10.90
C SER A 106 -19.12 -30.35 -9.94
N TYR A 107 -18.55 -30.59 -8.76
CA TYR A 107 -19.23 -31.28 -7.65
C TYR A 107 -19.80 -32.66 -8.02
N ALA A 108 -19.04 -33.44 -8.80
CA ALA A 108 -19.43 -34.79 -9.21
C ALA A 108 -18.28 -35.78 -8.98
N ALA A 109 -18.63 -37.01 -8.60
CA ALA A 109 -17.71 -38.13 -8.72
C ALA A 109 -17.70 -38.61 -10.18
N ILE A 110 -16.52 -39.01 -10.66
CA ILE A 110 -16.31 -39.37 -12.05
C ILE A 110 -15.72 -40.77 -12.13
N ARG A 111 -16.29 -41.57 -13.01
CA ARG A 111 -15.70 -42.82 -13.48
C ARG A 111 -15.66 -42.81 -14.99
N VAL A 112 -14.54 -43.26 -15.54
CA VAL A 112 -14.35 -43.34 -16.99
C VAL A 112 -13.97 -44.74 -17.35
N TRP A 113 -14.69 -45.28 -18.31
CA TRP A 113 -14.44 -46.62 -18.89
C TRP A 113 -14.05 -46.50 -20.35
N ALA A 114 -13.10 -47.31 -20.76
CA ALA A 114 -12.82 -47.63 -22.14
C ALA A 114 -13.46 -49.00 -22.42
N ASP A 115 -14.55 -49.01 -23.18
CA ASP A 115 -15.50 -50.12 -23.28
C ASP A 115 -15.94 -50.59 -21.86
N ASP A 116 -15.52 -51.79 -21.44
CA ASP A 116 -15.83 -52.36 -20.13
C ASP A 116 -14.70 -52.17 -19.09
N THR A 117 -13.59 -51.54 -19.46
CA THR A 117 -12.42 -51.37 -18.60
C THR A 117 -12.44 -50.00 -17.89
N LEU A 118 -12.41 -49.98 -16.55
CA LEU A 118 -12.30 -48.75 -15.77
C LEU A 118 -10.87 -48.15 -15.91
N VAL A 119 -10.75 -47.03 -16.59
CA VAL A 119 -9.45 -46.38 -16.86
C VAL A 119 -9.16 -45.18 -15.97
N TYR A 120 -10.20 -44.59 -15.37
CA TYR A 120 -10.07 -43.44 -14.48
C TYR A 120 -11.20 -43.34 -13.47
N THR A 121 -10.88 -42.93 -12.25
CA THR A 121 -11.86 -42.60 -11.20
C THR A 121 -11.37 -41.42 -10.37
N SER A 122 -12.30 -40.57 -9.97
CA SER A 122 -12.02 -39.40 -9.08
C SER A 122 -13.27 -39.09 -8.24
N PRO A 123 -13.14 -38.97 -6.93
CA PRO A 123 -11.90 -39.18 -6.15
C PRO A 123 -11.50 -40.65 -6.10
N GLU A 124 -10.22 -40.92 -5.92
CA GLU A 124 -9.73 -42.27 -5.65
C GLU A 124 -10.08 -42.66 -4.22
N GLY A 125 -10.86 -43.77 -4.06
CA GLY A 125 -11.27 -44.29 -2.76
C GLY A 125 -12.62 -43.77 -2.27
N GLU A 126 -12.92 -44.01 -0.94
CA GLU A 126 -14.19 -43.63 -0.31
C GLU A 126 -14.26 -42.15 0.14
N GLU A 127 -13.22 -41.36 -0.09
CA GLU A 127 -13.21 -39.97 0.29
C GLU A 127 -14.07 -39.13 -0.65
N HIS A 128 -15.26 -38.81 -0.21
CA HIS A 128 -16.22 -37.96 -0.93
C HIS A 128 -15.89 -36.48 -0.73
N VAL A 129 -14.85 -35.96 -1.39
CA VAL A 129 -14.60 -34.52 -1.44
C VAL A 129 -15.23 -33.97 -2.71
N PRO A 130 -16.38 -33.25 -2.61
CA PRO A 130 -17.03 -32.68 -3.78
C PRO A 130 -16.13 -31.58 -4.35
N THR A 131 -15.38 -31.91 -5.39
CA THR A 131 -14.48 -30.99 -6.05
C THR A 131 -15.04 -30.50 -7.38
N SER A 132 -14.68 -29.30 -7.77
CA SER A 132 -14.90 -28.77 -9.10
C SER A 132 -13.51 -28.60 -9.75
N VAL A 133 -13.15 -29.50 -10.65
CA VAL A 133 -11.77 -29.63 -11.15
C VAL A 133 -11.73 -30.05 -12.62
N TRP A 134 -10.59 -29.83 -13.24
CA TRP A 134 -10.25 -30.40 -14.52
C TRP A 134 -9.71 -31.81 -14.34
N HIS A 135 -10.24 -32.75 -15.11
CA HIS A 135 -9.80 -34.15 -15.16
C HIS A 135 -9.05 -34.37 -16.45
N PHE A 136 -7.86 -34.97 -16.35
CA PHE A 136 -6.97 -35.24 -17.47
C PHE A 136 -6.82 -36.77 -17.61
N ILE A 137 -7.34 -37.35 -18.68
CA ILE A 137 -7.38 -38.77 -18.94
C ILE A 137 -6.47 -39.07 -20.13
N PRO A 138 -5.30 -39.71 -19.94
CA PRO A 138 -4.43 -40.08 -21.04
C PRO A 138 -5.13 -41.06 -21.98
N MET A 139 -5.18 -40.76 -23.28
CA MET A 139 -5.79 -41.62 -24.30
C MET A 139 -5.04 -42.94 -24.51
N GLU A 140 -3.76 -43.00 -24.12
CA GLU A 140 -2.99 -44.24 -24.07
C GLU A 140 -3.72 -45.36 -23.27
N LYS A 141 -4.48 -44.99 -22.22
CA LYS A 141 -5.27 -45.94 -21.41
C LYS A 141 -6.53 -46.43 -22.12
N CYS A 142 -6.95 -45.77 -23.17
CA CYS A 142 -8.15 -46.10 -23.96
C CYS A 142 -7.77 -46.81 -25.30
N ARG A 143 -6.49 -47.19 -25.47
CA ARG A 143 -6.00 -47.76 -26.70
C ARG A 143 -6.69 -49.09 -27.01
N GLY A 144 -7.27 -49.20 -28.23
CA GLY A 144 -8.00 -50.36 -28.70
C GLY A 144 -9.46 -50.46 -28.22
N ALA A 145 -9.99 -49.43 -27.59
CA ALA A 145 -11.39 -49.38 -27.21
C ALA A 145 -12.22 -48.66 -28.31
N GLU A 146 -13.44 -49.14 -28.55
CA GLU A 146 -14.36 -48.55 -29.53
C GLU A 146 -15.11 -47.36 -28.94
N THR A 147 -15.32 -47.34 -27.62
CA THR A 147 -16.10 -46.31 -26.93
C THR A 147 -15.45 -45.83 -25.63
N ILE A 148 -15.61 -44.55 -25.31
CA ILE A 148 -15.35 -44.01 -24.00
C ILE A 148 -16.68 -43.66 -23.31
N THR A 149 -16.81 -44.12 -22.08
CA THR A 149 -17.99 -43.89 -21.23
C THR A 149 -17.58 -43.10 -20.00
N ILE A 150 -18.25 -41.96 -19.76
CA ILE A 150 -18.03 -41.12 -18.58
C ILE A 150 -19.31 -41.13 -17.73
N GLU A 151 -19.21 -41.65 -16.53
CA GLU A 151 -20.27 -41.61 -15.51
C GLU A 151 -19.99 -40.45 -14.56
N LEU A 152 -20.98 -39.57 -14.39
CA LEU A 152 -20.93 -38.41 -13.51
C LEU A 152 -22.01 -38.56 -12.44
N THR A 153 -21.59 -38.79 -11.19
CA THR A 153 -22.52 -38.90 -10.04
C THR A 153 -22.47 -37.60 -9.24
N HIS A 154 -23.57 -36.89 -9.22
CA HIS A 154 -23.66 -35.56 -8.58
C HIS A 154 -23.85 -35.68 -7.06
N TYR A 155 -23.17 -34.76 -6.31
CA TYR A 155 -23.33 -34.71 -4.84
C TYR A 155 -24.51 -33.82 -4.39
N PHE A 156 -25.14 -33.06 -5.30
CA PHE A 156 -26.28 -32.20 -4.98
C PHE A 156 -27.48 -32.51 -5.85
N SER A 157 -28.58 -32.82 -5.21
CA SER A 157 -29.82 -33.28 -5.88
C SER A 157 -30.69 -32.16 -6.51
N ASN A 158 -30.38 -30.90 -6.30
CA ASN A 158 -31.26 -29.79 -6.66
C ASN A 158 -30.55 -28.75 -7.54
N GLY A 159 -30.15 -29.09 -8.75
CA GLY A 159 -29.52 -28.13 -9.64
C GLY A 159 -29.54 -28.54 -11.12
N SER A 160 -29.32 -27.60 -12.03
CA SER A 160 -29.00 -27.91 -13.41
C SER A 160 -27.50 -28.18 -13.53
N PHE A 161 -27.13 -29.18 -14.29
CA PHE A 161 -25.76 -29.54 -14.56
C PHE A 161 -25.34 -28.95 -15.92
N GLN A 162 -24.28 -28.16 -15.94
CA GLN A 162 -23.69 -27.69 -17.18
C GLN A 162 -22.53 -28.60 -17.54
N LEU A 163 -22.59 -29.20 -18.70
CA LEU A 163 -21.53 -30.00 -19.28
C LEU A 163 -20.80 -29.16 -20.33
N ASP A 164 -19.55 -28.84 -20.06
CA ASP A 164 -18.68 -28.14 -20.99
C ASP A 164 -18.09 -29.12 -22.02
N ALA A 165 -17.73 -28.62 -23.20
CA ALA A 165 -17.09 -29.45 -24.20
C ALA A 165 -15.70 -29.91 -23.74
N PRO A 166 -15.41 -31.22 -23.73
CA PRO A 166 -14.09 -31.72 -23.41
C PRO A 166 -13.05 -31.25 -24.44
N TYR A 167 -11.80 -31.16 -24.02
CA TYR A 167 -10.66 -30.95 -24.91
C TYR A 167 -10.00 -32.30 -25.20
N LEU A 168 -9.55 -32.50 -26.42
CA LEU A 168 -8.75 -33.64 -26.82
C LEU A 168 -7.52 -33.13 -27.58
N ASP A 169 -6.38 -33.10 -26.90
CA ASP A 169 -5.13 -32.59 -27.43
C ASP A 169 -4.00 -32.96 -26.44
N THR A 170 -2.79 -32.54 -26.74
CA THR A 170 -1.65 -32.69 -25.84
C THR A 170 -1.88 -31.91 -24.54
N THR A 171 -1.36 -32.41 -23.41
CA THR A 171 -1.47 -31.74 -22.11
C THR A 171 -1.03 -30.29 -22.16
N SER A 172 0.05 -29.99 -22.92
CA SER A 172 0.58 -28.63 -23.04
C SER A 172 -0.36 -27.69 -23.80
N ALA A 173 -1.00 -28.13 -24.88
CA ALA A 173 -1.94 -27.35 -25.66
C ALA A 173 -3.19 -27.03 -24.83
N ILE A 174 -3.71 -28.02 -24.08
CA ILE A 174 -4.85 -27.83 -23.18
C ILE A 174 -4.51 -26.86 -22.05
N GLN A 175 -3.36 -27.04 -21.39
CA GLN A 175 -2.91 -26.13 -20.33
C GLN A 175 -2.78 -24.69 -20.84
N HIS A 176 -2.21 -24.52 -22.03
CA HIS A 176 -2.08 -23.22 -22.68
C HIS A 176 -3.45 -22.57 -22.92
N THR A 177 -4.38 -23.30 -23.53
CA THR A 177 -5.75 -22.82 -23.81
C THR A 177 -6.46 -22.41 -22.53
N LEU A 178 -6.34 -23.20 -21.46
CA LEU A 178 -6.97 -22.91 -20.17
C LEU A 178 -6.33 -21.68 -19.49
N ILE A 179 -5.01 -21.50 -19.60
CA ILE A 179 -4.32 -20.30 -19.09
C ILE A 179 -4.79 -19.05 -19.86
N GLU A 180 -4.87 -19.14 -21.19
CA GLU A 180 -5.33 -18.03 -22.02
C GLU A 180 -6.76 -17.61 -21.68
N GLN A 181 -7.67 -18.56 -21.56
CA GLN A 181 -9.06 -18.32 -21.15
C GLN A 181 -9.17 -17.66 -19.77
N ASN A 182 -8.23 -17.93 -18.87
CA ASN A 182 -8.17 -17.37 -17.53
C ASN A 182 -7.21 -16.18 -17.39
N SER A 183 -6.71 -15.61 -18.50
CA SER A 183 -5.71 -14.54 -18.50
C SER A 183 -6.11 -13.31 -17.69
N LEU A 184 -7.39 -12.90 -17.72
CA LEU A 184 -7.91 -11.81 -16.91
C LEU A 184 -7.85 -12.11 -15.40
N VAL A 185 -8.14 -13.35 -15.01
CA VAL A 185 -8.08 -13.79 -13.61
C VAL A 185 -6.63 -13.80 -13.14
N ILE A 186 -5.71 -14.34 -13.93
CA ILE A 186 -4.27 -14.37 -13.64
C ILE A 186 -3.74 -12.94 -13.47
N THR A 187 -4.10 -12.05 -14.39
CA THR A 187 -3.73 -10.63 -14.33
C THR A 187 -4.27 -9.96 -13.06
N PHE A 188 -5.53 -10.19 -12.71
CA PHE A 188 -6.12 -9.71 -11.48
C PHE A 188 -5.36 -10.21 -10.23
N CYS A 189 -5.03 -11.50 -10.17
CA CYS A 189 -4.27 -12.08 -9.06
C CYS A 189 -2.87 -11.48 -8.95
N ALA A 190 -2.17 -11.27 -10.08
CA ALA A 190 -0.88 -10.60 -10.10
C ALA A 190 -0.95 -9.16 -9.55
N ILE A 191 -1.98 -8.40 -9.93
CA ILE A 191 -2.24 -7.07 -9.38
C ILE A 191 -2.49 -7.14 -7.87
N CYS A 192 -3.28 -8.11 -7.39
CA CYS A 192 -3.54 -8.30 -5.97
C CYS A 192 -2.24 -8.58 -5.19
N ILE A 193 -1.35 -9.41 -5.71
CA ILE A 193 -0.04 -9.70 -5.10
C ILE A 193 0.79 -8.42 -4.98
N LEU A 194 0.95 -7.67 -6.08
CA LEU A 194 1.72 -6.42 -6.09
C LEU A 194 1.13 -5.37 -5.13
N LEU A 195 -0.19 -5.22 -5.14
CA LEU A 195 -0.89 -4.28 -4.25
C LEU A 195 -0.72 -4.68 -2.79
N THR A 196 -0.80 -5.97 -2.47
CA THR A 196 -0.56 -6.51 -1.13
C THR A 196 0.83 -6.14 -0.63
N PHE A 197 1.88 -6.39 -1.41
CA PHE A 197 3.25 -6.03 -1.05
C PHE A 197 3.42 -4.52 -0.85
N GLY A 198 2.86 -3.70 -1.75
CA GLY A 198 2.89 -2.25 -1.63
C GLY A 198 2.23 -1.75 -0.33
N LEU A 199 1.06 -2.29 -0.01
CA LEU A 199 0.33 -1.94 1.22
C LEU A 199 1.05 -2.39 2.49
N PHE A 200 1.70 -3.58 2.49
CA PHE A 200 2.53 -4.04 3.61
C PHE A 200 3.74 -3.14 3.83
N ILE A 201 4.45 -2.75 2.76
CA ILE A 201 5.59 -1.82 2.85
C ILE A 201 5.13 -0.48 3.41
N CYS A 202 4.06 0.10 2.89
CA CYS A 202 3.49 1.35 3.40
C CYS A 202 3.06 1.23 4.87
N GLY A 203 2.42 0.12 5.24
CA GLY A 203 2.04 -0.17 6.62
C GLY A 203 3.26 -0.25 7.56
N ALA A 204 4.33 -0.91 7.15
CA ALA A 204 5.57 -1.00 7.92
C ALA A 204 6.24 0.38 8.11
N VAL A 205 6.25 1.22 7.08
CA VAL A 205 6.75 2.60 7.18
C VAL A 205 5.92 3.42 8.14
N LEU A 206 4.59 3.36 8.06
CA LEU A 206 3.69 4.08 8.97
C LEU A 206 3.75 3.56 10.41
N TYR A 207 3.97 2.26 10.61
CA TYR A 207 4.23 1.70 11.92
C TYR A 207 5.47 2.32 12.59
N ARG A 208 6.58 2.44 11.83
CA ARG A 208 7.79 3.10 12.32
C ARG A 208 7.57 4.58 12.70
N TRP A 209 6.66 5.25 12.02
CA TRP A 209 6.30 6.65 12.32
C TRP A 209 5.22 6.78 13.39
N ARG A 210 4.85 5.68 14.07
CA ARG A 210 3.80 5.62 15.11
C ARG A 210 2.45 6.18 14.66
N SER A 211 2.14 6.12 13.38
CA SER A 211 0.84 6.52 12.83
C SER A 211 -0.18 5.40 13.02
N GLY A 212 -1.36 5.72 13.58
CA GLY A 212 -2.46 4.74 13.73
C GLY A 212 -2.97 4.15 12.41
N ALA A 213 -2.66 4.78 11.26
CA ALA A 213 -3.08 4.32 9.94
C ALA A 213 -2.42 3.00 9.47
N HIS A 214 -1.37 2.52 10.13
CA HIS A 214 -0.72 1.25 9.76
C HIS A 214 -1.66 0.05 9.88
N LEU A 215 -2.55 0.02 10.88
CA LEU A 215 -3.51 -1.09 11.06
C LEU A 215 -4.56 -1.13 9.94
N GLN A 216 -4.97 0.04 9.44
CA GLN A 216 -5.88 0.15 8.30
C GLN A 216 -5.25 -0.48 7.05
N LEU A 217 -3.98 -0.14 6.75
CA LEU A 217 -3.26 -0.67 5.60
C LEU A 217 -3.00 -2.17 5.71
N LEU A 218 -2.67 -2.67 6.91
CA LEU A 218 -2.47 -4.11 7.14
C LEU A 218 -3.77 -4.90 6.95
N ALA A 219 -4.89 -4.40 7.47
CA ALA A 219 -6.19 -5.03 7.27
C ALA A 219 -6.58 -5.05 5.78
N LEU A 220 -6.34 -3.94 5.07
CA LEU A 220 -6.57 -3.85 3.63
C LEU A 220 -5.66 -4.81 2.85
N ALA A 221 -4.37 -4.84 3.15
CA ALA A 221 -3.42 -5.76 2.52
C ALA A 221 -3.84 -7.22 2.69
N THR A 222 -4.27 -7.59 3.90
CA THR A 222 -4.77 -8.95 4.18
C THR A 222 -6.05 -9.25 3.40
N PHE A 223 -6.96 -8.28 3.27
CA PHE A 223 -8.17 -8.43 2.47
C PHE A 223 -7.86 -8.63 0.99
N VAL A 224 -6.95 -7.83 0.43
CA VAL A 224 -6.51 -7.94 -0.97
C VAL A 224 -5.82 -9.29 -1.24
N ALA A 225 -4.89 -9.68 -0.35
CA ALA A 225 -4.18 -10.96 -0.45
C ALA A 225 -5.14 -12.15 -0.45
N LEU A 226 -6.07 -12.16 0.51
CA LEU A 226 -7.03 -13.23 0.67
C LEU A 226 -8.03 -13.29 -0.49
N SER A 227 -8.44 -12.12 -1.01
CA SER A 227 -9.31 -12.03 -2.19
C SER A 227 -8.61 -12.55 -3.45
N GLY A 228 -7.35 -12.16 -3.68
CA GLY A 228 -6.56 -12.66 -4.80
C GLY A 228 -6.33 -14.17 -4.70
N LEU A 229 -6.01 -14.67 -3.52
CA LEU A 229 -5.85 -16.11 -3.27
C LEU A 229 -7.14 -16.88 -3.54
N TRP A 230 -8.27 -16.39 -3.02
CA TRP A 230 -9.56 -17.04 -3.26
C TRP A 230 -9.91 -17.06 -4.75
N VAL A 231 -9.78 -15.95 -5.46
CA VAL A 231 -10.06 -15.88 -6.91
C VAL A 231 -9.15 -16.81 -7.71
N LEU A 232 -7.86 -16.90 -7.36
CA LEU A 232 -6.91 -17.82 -8.01
C LEU A 232 -7.29 -19.28 -7.82
N LEU A 233 -7.69 -19.65 -6.61
CA LEU A 233 -8.09 -21.01 -6.27
C LEU A 233 -9.46 -21.35 -6.89
N ASP A 234 -10.40 -20.41 -6.89
CA ASP A 234 -11.74 -20.58 -7.49
C ASP A 234 -11.69 -20.76 -9.01
N ALA A 235 -10.75 -20.09 -9.69
CA ALA A 235 -10.50 -20.26 -11.12
C ALA A 235 -9.85 -21.62 -11.49
N LYS A 236 -9.48 -22.44 -10.49
CA LYS A 236 -8.95 -23.81 -10.64
C LYS A 236 -7.67 -23.90 -11.47
N ILE A 237 -6.99 -22.78 -11.69
CA ILE A 237 -5.76 -22.70 -12.49
C ILE A 237 -4.65 -23.57 -11.91
N LEU A 238 -4.55 -23.66 -10.57
CA LEU A 238 -3.55 -24.50 -9.90
C LEU A 238 -3.77 -25.99 -10.18
N ASN A 239 -5.00 -26.42 -10.40
CA ASN A 239 -5.34 -27.84 -10.64
C ASN A 239 -4.91 -28.29 -12.06
N ILE A 240 -4.70 -27.34 -12.98
CA ILE A 240 -4.22 -27.60 -14.33
C ILE A 240 -2.78 -28.17 -14.32
N PHE A 241 -1.98 -27.79 -13.31
CA PHE A 241 -0.60 -28.22 -13.16
C PHE A 241 -0.43 -29.45 -12.27
N GLY A 242 -1.52 -30.08 -11.84
CA GLY A 242 -1.51 -31.14 -10.86
C GLY A 242 -1.44 -30.61 -9.43
N GLY A 243 -1.40 -31.49 -8.45
CA GLY A 243 -1.31 -31.13 -7.05
C GLY A 243 -2.36 -31.86 -6.19
N ASN A 244 -2.32 -31.62 -4.89
CA ASN A 244 -3.28 -32.19 -3.96
C ASN A 244 -4.62 -31.45 -4.06
N LEU A 245 -5.60 -32.06 -4.73
CA LEU A 245 -6.93 -31.51 -4.96
C LEU A 245 -7.65 -31.18 -3.65
N ALA A 246 -7.56 -32.03 -2.66
CA ALA A 246 -8.18 -31.81 -1.35
C ALA A 246 -7.60 -30.58 -0.66
N LEU A 247 -6.27 -30.42 -0.67
CA LEU A 247 -5.61 -29.25 -0.10
C LEU A 247 -6.05 -27.95 -0.80
N THR A 248 -6.07 -27.95 -2.14
CA THR A 248 -6.49 -26.78 -2.93
C THR A 248 -7.92 -26.39 -2.61
N TYR A 249 -8.79 -27.38 -2.47
CA TYR A 249 -10.19 -27.18 -2.13
C TYR A 249 -10.37 -26.61 -0.71
N PHE A 250 -9.67 -27.19 0.29
CA PHE A 250 -9.70 -26.67 1.65
C PHE A 250 -9.15 -25.25 1.75
N LEU A 251 -8.06 -24.93 1.02
CA LEU A 251 -7.51 -23.59 0.99
C LEU A 251 -8.46 -22.58 0.33
N ASN A 252 -9.11 -22.96 -0.76
CA ASN A 252 -10.14 -22.14 -1.42
C ASN A 252 -11.26 -21.79 -0.44
N TYR A 253 -11.79 -22.81 0.23
CA TYR A 253 -12.87 -22.65 1.18
C TYR A 253 -12.45 -21.85 2.43
N ALA A 254 -11.28 -22.11 2.97
CA ALA A 254 -10.73 -21.34 4.10
C ALA A 254 -10.53 -19.87 3.74
N ALA A 255 -10.00 -19.59 2.56
CA ALA A 255 -9.85 -18.22 2.07
C ALA A 255 -11.21 -17.52 1.98
N PHE A 256 -12.22 -18.18 1.43
CA PHE A 256 -13.58 -17.65 1.31
C PHE A 256 -14.24 -17.37 2.66
N LEU A 257 -14.16 -18.30 3.60
CA LEU A 257 -14.70 -18.15 4.96
C LEU A 257 -14.07 -16.98 5.72
N LEU A 258 -12.78 -16.70 5.49
CA LEU A 258 -12.04 -15.65 6.19
C LEU A 258 -12.18 -14.27 5.56
N LEU A 259 -12.68 -14.14 4.32
CA LEU A 259 -12.81 -12.85 3.61
C LEU A 259 -13.54 -11.75 4.42
N PRO A 260 -14.65 -12.01 5.14
CA PRO A 260 -15.33 -10.97 5.90
C PRO A 260 -14.48 -10.39 7.04
N VAL A 261 -13.53 -11.13 7.59
CA VAL A 261 -12.74 -10.71 8.76
C VAL A 261 -11.85 -9.50 8.46
N PRO A 262 -10.89 -9.56 7.50
CA PRO A 262 -10.04 -8.39 7.19
C PRO A 262 -10.86 -7.25 6.58
N PHE A 263 -11.94 -7.52 5.86
CA PHE A 263 -12.87 -6.49 5.36
C PHE A 263 -13.50 -5.70 6.52
N LEU A 264 -14.09 -6.39 7.50
CA LEU A 264 -14.69 -5.74 8.67
C LEU A 264 -13.65 -5.05 9.55
N LEU A 265 -12.43 -5.60 9.68
CA LEU A 265 -11.31 -4.97 10.38
C LEU A 265 -10.92 -3.65 9.70
N TYR A 266 -10.82 -3.62 8.37
CA TYR A 266 -10.54 -2.40 7.64
C TYR A 266 -11.61 -1.33 7.92
N ILE A 267 -12.90 -1.67 7.78
CA ILE A 267 -14.01 -0.75 8.07
C ILE A 267 -13.95 -0.24 9.51
N ARG A 268 -13.65 -1.13 10.46
CA ARG A 268 -13.53 -0.78 11.88
C ARG A 268 -12.40 0.21 12.15
N PHE A 269 -11.26 0.08 11.48
CA PHE A 269 -10.14 1.01 11.67
C PHE A 269 -10.34 2.35 10.97
N VAL A 270 -11.16 2.39 9.93
CA VAL A 270 -11.45 3.61 9.16
C VAL A 270 -12.60 4.42 9.76
N ALA A 271 -13.60 3.74 10.32
CA ALA A 271 -14.80 4.35 10.84
C ALA A 271 -14.66 4.77 12.31
N SER A 272 -15.21 5.91 12.69
CA SER A 272 -15.28 6.37 14.10
C SER A 272 -16.49 5.80 14.84
N GLU A 273 -17.59 5.53 14.14
CA GLU A 273 -18.83 4.99 14.69
C GLU A 273 -19.05 3.52 14.29
N GLY A 274 -19.93 2.82 15.01
CA GLY A 274 -20.28 1.43 14.69
C GLY A 274 -19.32 0.36 15.23
N GLN A 275 -18.31 0.73 16.01
CA GLN A 275 -17.21 -0.13 16.48
C GLN A 275 -17.68 -1.42 17.17
N ARG A 276 -18.73 -1.37 18.00
CA ARG A 276 -19.23 -2.55 18.74
C ARG A 276 -19.86 -3.58 17.80
N ILE A 277 -20.65 -3.14 16.83
CA ILE A 277 -21.33 -4.00 15.85
C ILE A 277 -20.29 -4.65 14.96
N LEU A 278 -19.32 -3.89 14.42
CA LEU A 278 -18.26 -4.43 13.60
C LEU A 278 -17.41 -5.46 14.36
N THR A 279 -17.07 -5.17 15.64
CA THR A 279 -16.33 -6.12 16.49
C THR A 279 -17.11 -7.41 16.73
N ALA A 280 -18.41 -7.32 17.02
CA ALA A 280 -19.24 -8.50 17.17
C ALA A 280 -19.30 -9.33 15.89
N LEU A 281 -19.47 -8.68 14.72
CA LEU A 281 -19.48 -9.38 13.43
C LEU A 281 -18.13 -10.03 13.10
N ILE A 282 -17.00 -9.42 13.47
CA ILE A 282 -15.67 -10.04 13.30
C ILE A 282 -15.59 -11.34 14.08
N TRP A 283 -16.04 -11.35 15.35
CA TRP A 283 -16.04 -12.57 16.16
C TRP A 283 -17.00 -13.64 15.62
N VAL A 284 -18.18 -13.22 15.14
CA VAL A 284 -19.13 -14.13 14.48
C VAL A 284 -18.52 -14.73 13.20
N ALA A 285 -17.81 -13.92 12.40
CA ALA A 285 -17.14 -14.38 11.19
C ALA A 285 -16.03 -15.39 11.49
N LEU A 286 -15.20 -15.12 12.50
CA LEU A 286 -14.17 -16.06 12.97
C LEU A 286 -14.78 -17.36 13.51
N ALA A 287 -15.82 -17.26 14.32
CA ALA A 287 -16.51 -18.44 14.87
C ALA A 287 -17.14 -19.27 13.74
N ASN A 288 -17.80 -18.62 12.77
CA ASN A 288 -18.36 -19.30 11.60
C ASN A 288 -17.26 -20.00 10.77
N ALA A 289 -16.12 -19.34 10.54
CA ALA A 289 -15.01 -19.93 9.78
C ALA A 289 -14.46 -21.18 10.48
N VAL A 290 -14.19 -21.09 11.79
CA VAL A 290 -13.68 -22.23 12.59
C VAL A 290 -14.70 -23.36 12.65
N LEU A 291 -15.97 -23.06 12.94
CA LEU A 291 -17.02 -24.05 13.07
C LEU A 291 -17.28 -24.76 11.72
N SER A 292 -17.38 -24.03 10.63
CA SER A 292 -17.58 -24.59 9.29
C SER A 292 -16.42 -25.51 8.89
N MET A 293 -15.17 -25.11 9.18
CA MET A 293 -13.99 -25.96 8.91
C MET A 293 -14.00 -27.23 9.76
N LEU A 294 -14.33 -27.12 11.04
CA LEU A 294 -14.42 -28.30 11.94
C LEU A 294 -15.54 -29.28 11.50
N ILE A 295 -16.70 -28.77 11.11
CA ILE A 295 -17.81 -29.56 10.59
C ILE A 295 -17.40 -30.33 9.32
N CYS A 296 -16.71 -29.66 8.40
CA CYS A 296 -16.22 -30.26 7.16
C CYS A 296 -15.13 -31.31 7.42
N LEU A 297 -14.14 -30.99 8.27
CA LEU A 297 -13.05 -31.92 8.63
C LEU A 297 -13.55 -33.16 9.41
N SER A 298 -14.63 -33.03 10.19
CA SER A 298 -15.22 -34.14 10.90
C SER A 298 -16.12 -35.05 10.03
N GLY A 299 -16.37 -34.68 8.77
CA GLY A 299 -17.26 -35.41 7.87
C GLY A 299 -18.74 -35.31 8.22
N ILE A 300 -19.13 -34.49 9.23
CA ILE A 300 -20.54 -34.31 9.64
C ILE A 300 -21.38 -33.71 8.52
N ALA A 301 -20.83 -32.74 7.80
CA ALA A 301 -21.51 -32.13 6.68
C ALA A 301 -20.52 -31.73 5.58
N THR A 302 -21.03 -31.67 4.36
CA THR A 302 -20.27 -31.18 3.21
C THR A 302 -20.13 -29.65 3.26
N ILE A 303 -19.13 -29.12 2.57
CA ILE A 303 -18.92 -27.68 2.41
C ILE A 303 -20.18 -26.99 1.86
N GLY A 304 -20.88 -27.62 0.91
CA GLY A 304 -22.12 -27.09 0.35
C GLY A 304 -23.19 -26.77 1.41
N ALA A 305 -23.30 -27.59 2.45
CA ALA A 305 -24.24 -27.34 3.54
C ALA A 305 -23.91 -26.08 4.37
N THR A 306 -22.64 -25.68 4.43
CA THR A 306 -22.19 -24.52 5.17
C THR A 306 -22.15 -23.22 4.34
N LEU A 307 -22.28 -23.30 3.00
CA LEU A 307 -22.26 -22.13 2.10
C LEU A 307 -23.33 -21.09 2.45
N PHE A 308 -24.50 -21.50 2.86
CA PHE A 308 -25.56 -20.59 3.25
C PHE A 308 -25.15 -19.65 4.40
N SER A 309 -24.44 -20.18 5.41
CA SER A 309 -24.01 -19.40 6.58
C SER A 309 -23.01 -18.30 6.19
N ILE A 310 -22.05 -18.59 5.30
CA ILE A 310 -21.06 -17.59 4.85
C ILE A 310 -21.70 -16.57 3.92
N HIS A 311 -22.60 -16.96 3.02
CA HIS A 311 -23.31 -16.01 2.15
C HIS A 311 -24.17 -15.04 2.97
N ALA A 312 -24.90 -15.52 3.98
CA ALA A 312 -25.65 -14.68 4.92
C ALA A 312 -24.71 -13.72 5.67
N LEU A 313 -23.54 -14.20 6.11
CA LEU A 313 -22.56 -13.40 6.82
C LEU A 313 -21.93 -12.32 5.92
N ILE A 314 -21.66 -12.63 4.65
CA ILE A 314 -21.18 -11.65 3.66
C ILE A 314 -22.20 -10.53 3.48
N ILE A 315 -23.49 -10.87 3.28
CA ILE A 315 -24.55 -9.88 3.14
C ILE A 315 -24.65 -9.02 4.40
N LEU A 316 -24.64 -9.64 5.59
CA LEU A 316 -24.71 -8.91 6.86
C LEU A 316 -23.50 -8.00 7.06
N SER A 317 -22.30 -8.43 6.68
CA SER A 317 -21.07 -7.63 6.72
C SER A 317 -21.15 -6.42 5.80
N MET A 318 -21.68 -6.59 4.59
CA MET A 318 -21.89 -5.49 3.64
C MET A 318 -22.91 -4.48 4.15
N LEU A 319 -24.04 -4.95 4.68
CA LEU A 319 -25.06 -4.08 5.26
C LEU A 319 -24.53 -3.29 6.47
N ALA A 320 -23.76 -3.94 7.35
CA ALA A 320 -23.13 -3.29 8.49
C ALA A 320 -22.10 -2.24 8.05
N ALA A 321 -21.33 -2.53 7.01
CA ALA A 321 -20.37 -1.60 6.45
C ALA A 321 -21.08 -0.39 5.80
N ILE A 322 -22.10 -0.60 4.97
CA ILE A 322 -22.92 0.48 4.38
C ILE A 322 -23.54 1.35 5.48
N TRP A 323 -24.15 0.72 6.49
CA TRP A 323 -24.73 1.44 7.63
C TRP A 323 -23.69 2.28 8.38
N THR A 324 -22.50 1.71 8.61
CA THR A 324 -21.38 2.41 9.27
C THR A 324 -20.95 3.64 8.46
N PHE A 325 -20.77 3.51 7.16
CA PHE A 325 -20.38 4.61 6.29
C PHE A 325 -21.48 5.69 6.19
N LEU A 326 -22.76 5.32 6.20
CA LEU A 326 -23.87 6.26 6.24
C LEU A 326 -23.86 7.08 7.54
N ARG A 327 -23.66 6.42 8.71
CA ARG A 327 -23.55 7.10 10.00
C ARG A 327 -22.34 8.05 10.05
N ASN A 328 -21.21 7.65 9.54
CA ASN A 328 -20.00 8.48 9.42
C ASN A 328 -20.11 9.55 8.33
N LYS A 329 -21.24 9.67 7.66
CA LYS A 329 -21.49 10.65 6.58
C LYS A 329 -20.45 10.59 5.47
N ALA A 330 -19.92 9.41 5.17
CA ALA A 330 -18.86 9.17 4.17
C ALA A 330 -19.26 9.63 2.75
N TRP A 331 -20.55 9.67 2.44
CA TRP A 331 -21.11 10.11 1.14
C TRP A 331 -20.99 11.63 0.90
N ARG A 332 -20.72 12.45 1.93
CA ARG A 332 -20.67 13.91 1.80
C ARG A 332 -19.44 14.36 1.00
N ARG A 333 -19.60 15.47 0.26
CA ARG A 333 -18.48 16.14 -0.42
C ARG A 333 -17.44 16.58 0.62
N GLY A 334 -16.17 16.23 0.39
CA GLY A 334 -15.06 16.52 1.32
C GLY A 334 -14.78 15.41 2.34
N SER A 335 -15.57 14.34 2.40
CA SER A 335 -15.20 13.15 3.17
C SER A 335 -14.02 12.42 2.52
N ASP A 336 -13.08 11.97 3.37
CA ASP A 336 -11.91 11.19 2.97
C ASP A 336 -12.26 9.78 2.47
N LEU A 337 -13.48 9.33 2.70
CA LEU A 337 -13.97 7.98 2.43
C LEU A 337 -15.09 7.96 1.37
N ARG A 338 -15.25 9.05 0.64
CA ARG A 338 -16.38 9.20 -0.27
C ARG A 338 -16.32 8.19 -1.42
N PHE A 339 -15.19 8.06 -2.03
CA PHE A 339 -15.01 7.14 -3.17
C PHE A 339 -15.03 5.69 -2.70
N THR A 340 -14.41 5.37 -1.56
CA THR A 340 -14.50 4.05 -0.92
C THR A 340 -15.96 3.66 -0.64
N PHE A 341 -16.80 4.59 -0.19
CA PHE A 341 -18.23 4.33 0.01
C PHE A 341 -18.95 3.95 -1.29
N PHE A 342 -18.70 4.69 -2.38
CA PHE A 342 -19.30 4.33 -3.68
C PHE A 342 -18.75 3.02 -4.23
N GLY A 343 -17.45 2.76 -4.10
CA GLY A 343 -16.85 1.47 -4.46
C GLY A 343 -17.47 0.30 -3.69
N MET A 344 -17.78 0.52 -2.40
CA MET A 344 -18.41 -0.47 -1.57
C MET A 344 -19.88 -0.75 -1.96
N LEU A 345 -20.62 0.27 -2.35
CA LEU A 345 -21.98 0.07 -2.90
C LEU A 345 -21.93 -0.77 -4.18
N LEU A 346 -20.94 -0.49 -5.03
CA LEU A 346 -20.79 -1.17 -6.31
C LEU A 346 -20.40 -2.64 -6.13
N ILE A 347 -19.40 -2.94 -5.27
CA ILE A 347 -19.05 -4.35 -5.00
C ILE A 347 -20.20 -5.08 -4.32
N SER A 348 -20.95 -4.42 -3.42
CA SER A 348 -22.12 -5.03 -2.79
C SER A 348 -23.19 -5.40 -3.83
N ALA A 349 -23.41 -4.55 -4.84
CA ALA A 349 -24.30 -4.86 -5.95
C ALA A 349 -23.78 -6.03 -6.78
N CYS A 350 -22.48 -6.06 -7.14
CA CYS A 350 -21.87 -7.17 -7.86
C CYS A 350 -22.00 -8.50 -7.11
N VAL A 351 -21.72 -8.50 -5.81
CA VAL A 351 -21.84 -9.71 -4.95
C VAL A 351 -23.29 -10.16 -4.86
N LEU A 352 -24.23 -9.23 -4.67
CA LEU A 352 -25.66 -9.59 -4.61
C LEU A 352 -26.12 -10.21 -5.92
N VAL A 353 -25.76 -9.62 -7.07
CA VAL A 353 -26.08 -10.17 -8.40
C VAL A 353 -25.43 -11.55 -8.56
N SER A 354 -24.18 -11.73 -8.19
CA SER A 354 -23.48 -13.02 -8.23
C SER A 354 -24.18 -14.08 -7.38
N LEU A 355 -24.62 -13.72 -6.17
CA LEU A 355 -25.37 -14.63 -5.28
C LEU A 355 -26.73 -15.02 -5.87
N VAL A 356 -27.45 -14.06 -6.46
CA VAL A 356 -28.73 -14.34 -7.12
C VAL A 356 -28.52 -15.32 -8.29
N PHE A 357 -27.50 -15.09 -9.13
CA PHE A 357 -27.19 -16.03 -10.22
C PHE A 357 -26.77 -17.40 -9.71
N PHE A 358 -25.96 -17.46 -8.67
CA PHE A 358 -25.54 -18.71 -8.04
C PHE A 358 -26.73 -19.55 -7.59
N TYR A 359 -27.70 -18.96 -6.89
CA TYR A 359 -28.88 -19.69 -6.42
C TYR A 359 -29.91 -19.98 -7.52
N LEU A 360 -30.05 -19.10 -8.52
CA LEU A 360 -30.99 -19.32 -9.63
C LEU A 360 -30.51 -20.37 -10.63
N ARG A 361 -29.18 -20.51 -10.81
CA ARG A 361 -28.58 -21.46 -11.76
C ARG A 361 -28.12 -22.78 -11.12
N GLY A 362 -28.62 -23.11 -9.94
CA GLY A 362 -28.36 -24.40 -9.30
C GLY A 362 -26.91 -24.61 -8.90
N PHE A 363 -26.30 -23.64 -8.23
CA PHE A 363 -24.93 -23.72 -7.70
C PHE A 363 -23.81 -23.72 -8.77
N ASN A 364 -24.10 -23.33 -10.00
CA ASN A 364 -23.07 -23.20 -11.03
C ASN A 364 -22.23 -21.93 -10.81
N THR A 365 -20.92 -22.12 -10.59
CA THR A 365 -19.99 -21.06 -10.18
C THR A 365 -19.37 -20.29 -11.34
N SER A 366 -19.28 -20.86 -12.55
CA SER A 366 -18.46 -20.32 -13.65
C SER A 366 -18.86 -18.91 -14.13
N SER A 367 -20.16 -18.62 -14.17
CA SER A 367 -20.67 -17.30 -14.58
C SER A 367 -20.93 -16.35 -13.40
N ALA A 368 -21.14 -16.88 -12.20
CA ALA A 368 -21.39 -16.08 -11.00
C ALA A 368 -20.11 -15.46 -10.42
N SER A 369 -18.97 -16.15 -10.53
CA SER A 369 -17.69 -15.69 -9.99
C SER A 369 -17.05 -14.54 -10.81
N ALA A 370 -17.40 -14.37 -12.09
CA ALA A 370 -16.78 -13.35 -12.95
C ALA A 370 -17.07 -11.90 -12.52
N LEU A 371 -18.22 -11.62 -11.91
CA LEU A 371 -18.58 -10.28 -11.45
C LEU A 371 -17.84 -9.85 -10.19
N TYR A 372 -17.38 -10.81 -9.37
CA TYR A 372 -16.69 -10.49 -8.12
C TYR A 372 -15.32 -9.81 -8.35
N PRO A 373 -14.41 -10.34 -9.18
CA PRO A 373 -13.14 -9.66 -9.49
C PRO A 373 -13.33 -8.26 -10.07
N LEU A 374 -14.37 -8.06 -10.91
CA LEU A 374 -14.70 -6.75 -11.45
C LEU A 374 -15.12 -5.76 -10.34
N GLY A 375 -16.06 -6.16 -9.48
CA GLY A 375 -16.51 -5.35 -8.35
C GLY A 375 -15.36 -5.04 -7.38
N LEU A 376 -14.48 -6.01 -7.13
CA LEU A 376 -13.33 -5.86 -6.26
C LEU A 376 -12.28 -4.91 -6.88
N SER A 377 -12.01 -5.01 -8.18
CA SER A 377 -11.12 -4.09 -8.88
C SER A 377 -11.60 -2.65 -8.80
N LEU A 378 -12.89 -2.41 -9.00
CA LEU A 378 -13.48 -1.09 -8.87
C LEU A 378 -13.42 -0.57 -7.42
N LEU A 379 -13.68 -1.43 -6.42
CA LEU A 379 -13.49 -1.06 -5.03
C LEU A 379 -12.05 -0.62 -4.75
N PHE A 380 -11.05 -1.37 -5.22
CA PHE A 380 -9.64 -1.03 -5.02
C PHE A 380 -9.26 0.30 -5.70
N ILE A 381 -9.79 0.57 -6.90
CA ILE A 381 -9.59 1.85 -7.59
C ILE A 381 -10.17 3.00 -6.74
N PHE A 382 -11.39 2.87 -6.25
CA PHE A 382 -12.00 3.90 -5.42
C PHE A 382 -11.26 4.11 -4.09
N MET A 383 -10.80 3.04 -3.46
CA MET A 383 -9.98 3.12 -2.24
C MET A 383 -8.63 3.80 -2.51
N ALA A 384 -8.00 3.51 -3.65
CA ALA A 384 -6.76 4.16 -4.05
C ALA A 384 -6.97 5.68 -4.27
N VAL A 385 -8.07 6.08 -4.88
CA VAL A 385 -8.42 7.50 -5.07
C VAL A 385 -8.59 8.21 -3.72
N ASP A 386 -9.30 7.62 -2.75
CA ASP A 386 -9.42 8.17 -1.41
C ASP A 386 -8.06 8.26 -0.71
N ALA A 387 -7.25 7.20 -0.76
CA ALA A 387 -5.91 7.19 -0.20
C ALA A 387 -5.02 8.29 -0.78
N LEU A 388 -5.06 8.51 -2.10
CA LEU A 388 -4.32 9.58 -2.78
C LEU A 388 -4.80 10.98 -2.35
N THR A 389 -6.11 11.16 -2.15
CA THR A 389 -6.67 12.45 -1.70
C THR A 389 -6.28 12.76 -0.26
N VAL A 390 -6.32 11.78 0.65
CA VAL A 390 -5.85 11.89 2.04
C VAL A 390 -4.36 12.22 2.09
N PHE A 391 -3.56 11.49 1.31
CA PHE A 391 -2.13 11.71 1.20
C PHE A 391 -1.80 13.14 0.70
N GLY A 392 -2.49 13.58 -0.36
CA GLY A 392 -2.31 14.93 -0.90
C GLY A 392 -2.64 16.04 0.11
N ARG A 393 -3.67 15.84 0.96
CA ARG A 393 -4.01 16.76 2.05
C ARG A 393 -2.95 16.78 3.15
N PHE A 394 -2.47 15.62 3.56
CA PHE A 394 -1.40 15.50 4.54
C PHE A 394 -0.13 16.26 4.12
N TRP A 395 0.28 16.11 2.86
CA TRP A 395 1.43 16.84 2.33
C TRP A 395 1.22 18.34 2.28
N ARG A 396 0.04 18.81 1.88
CA ARG A 396 -0.31 20.24 1.91
C ARG A 396 -0.26 20.80 3.33
N GLN A 397 -0.82 20.08 4.30
CA GLN A 397 -0.79 20.51 5.70
C GLN A 397 0.65 20.60 6.23
N LYS A 398 1.50 19.63 5.88
CA LYS A 398 2.91 19.64 6.25
C LYS A 398 3.65 20.82 5.61
N ASP A 399 3.46 21.07 4.31
CA ASP A 399 4.07 22.20 3.61
C ASP A 399 3.62 23.55 4.21
N ILE A 400 2.34 23.67 4.51
CA ILE A 400 1.79 24.85 5.20
C ILE A 400 2.41 25.01 6.59
N ALA A 401 2.51 23.94 7.39
CA ALA A 401 3.11 23.98 8.73
C ALA A 401 4.60 24.36 8.67
N GLU A 402 5.35 23.82 7.69
CA GLU A 402 6.76 24.20 7.46
C GLU A 402 6.89 25.69 7.07
N ARG A 403 6.00 26.20 6.22
CA ARG A 403 5.97 27.63 5.86
C ARG A 403 5.65 28.50 7.07
N TYR A 404 4.64 28.14 7.85
CA TYR A 404 4.34 28.87 9.08
C TYR A 404 5.49 28.83 10.09
N ARG A 405 6.16 27.68 10.23
CA ARG A 405 7.34 27.55 11.07
C ARG A 405 8.46 28.48 10.60
N ARG A 406 8.74 28.55 9.29
CA ARG A 406 9.74 29.46 8.73
C ARG A 406 9.37 30.92 9.00
N LEU A 407 8.15 31.31 8.69
CA LEU A 407 7.67 32.68 8.94
C LEU A 407 7.74 33.06 10.43
N ALA A 408 7.51 32.10 11.34
CA ALA A 408 7.58 32.33 12.77
C ALA A 408 9.01 32.34 13.33
N MET A 409 9.97 31.66 12.69
CA MET A 409 11.31 31.40 13.23
C MET A 409 12.46 32.02 12.44
N GLU A 410 12.23 32.44 11.18
CA GLU A 410 13.26 33.04 10.34
C GLU A 410 12.99 34.54 10.14
N ASP A 411 14.04 35.32 10.05
CA ASP A 411 13.98 36.73 9.67
C ASP A 411 13.85 36.85 8.15
N SER A 412 12.85 37.58 7.69
CA SER A 412 12.51 37.64 6.25
C SER A 412 13.55 38.37 5.38
N MET A 413 14.35 39.25 5.97
CA MET A 413 15.38 39.97 5.26
C MET A 413 16.68 39.19 5.12
N THR A 414 17.10 38.53 6.20
CA THR A 414 18.43 37.92 6.28
C THR A 414 18.40 36.40 6.13
N GLY A 415 17.21 35.75 6.31
CA GLY A 415 17.06 34.30 6.35
C GLY A 415 17.73 33.63 7.55
N MET A 416 18.21 34.41 8.53
CA MET A 416 18.68 33.91 9.82
C MET A 416 17.51 33.54 10.75
N ASN A 417 17.79 32.82 11.81
CA ASN A 417 16.79 32.64 12.86
C ASN A 417 16.45 34.02 13.48
N ASN A 418 15.14 34.25 13.71
CA ASN A 418 14.67 35.50 14.30
C ASN A 418 14.70 35.46 15.84
N ARG A 419 14.24 36.54 16.46
CA ARG A 419 14.13 36.69 17.93
C ARG A 419 13.28 35.60 18.58
N ASN A 420 12.20 35.13 17.94
CA ASN A 420 11.38 34.06 18.49
C ASN A 420 12.14 32.73 18.54
N ALA A 421 12.90 32.41 17.50
CA ALA A 421 13.76 31.25 17.44
C ALA A 421 14.86 31.30 18.52
N PHE A 422 15.42 32.49 18.76
CA PHE A 422 16.38 32.74 19.84
C PHE A 422 15.75 32.44 21.21
N GLN A 423 14.56 32.98 21.51
CA GLN A 423 13.87 32.74 22.77
C GLN A 423 13.54 31.27 23.03
N LEU A 424 13.13 30.53 21.98
CA LEU A 424 12.89 29.11 22.09
C LEU A 424 14.17 28.32 22.38
N HIS A 425 15.28 28.67 21.72
CA HIS A 425 16.56 28.03 21.98
C HIS A 425 17.04 28.33 23.40
N TRP A 426 16.90 29.59 23.83
CA TRP A 426 17.20 30.01 25.18
C TRP A 426 16.43 29.21 26.25
N SER A 427 15.15 28.99 26.07
CA SER A 427 14.33 28.17 26.97
C SER A 427 14.75 26.68 26.92
N ALA A 428 15.08 26.15 25.75
CA ALA A 428 15.50 24.77 25.59
C ALA A 428 16.85 24.49 26.29
N MET A 429 17.78 25.44 26.30
CA MET A 429 19.05 25.33 27.04
C MET A 429 18.84 25.25 28.55
N LEU A 430 17.77 25.84 29.09
CA LEU A 430 17.43 25.71 30.53
C LEU A 430 16.87 24.32 30.86
N GLU A 431 16.19 23.67 29.92
CA GLU A 431 15.69 22.30 30.08
C GLU A 431 16.78 21.24 29.87
N GLN A 432 17.70 21.48 28.95
CA GLN A 432 18.83 20.61 28.62
C GLN A 432 20.13 21.43 28.58
N PRO A 433 20.74 21.68 29.75
CA PRO A 433 21.93 22.53 29.84
C PRO A 433 23.14 21.97 29.08
N PRO A 434 23.78 22.77 28.21
CA PRO A 434 25.06 22.39 27.64
C PRO A 434 26.20 22.45 28.69
N GLU A 435 27.22 21.64 28.51
CA GLU A 435 28.42 21.66 29.36
C GLU A 435 29.18 23.00 29.33
N ALA A 436 29.11 23.70 28.21
CA ALA A 436 29.67 25.02 28.02
C ALA A 436 28.90 25.79 26.96
N LEU A 437 28.76 27.09 27.12
CA LEU A 437 28.06 28.00 26.21
C LEU A 437 28.87 29.28 26.02
N ALA A 438 28.94 29.74 24.78
CA ALA A 438 29.37 31.09 24.45
C ALA A 438 28.28 31.87 23.71
N ILE A 439 28.20 33.14 24.02
CA ILE A 439 27.30 34.10 23.36
C ILE A 439 28.19 35.13 22.68
N ILE A 440 27.96 35.34 21.38
CA ILE A 440 28.61 36.38 20.60
C ILE A 440 27.50 37.34 20.14
N VAL A 441 27.66 38.62 20.43
CA VAL A 441 26.77 39.69 20.01
C VAL A 441 27.43 40.52 18.92
N PHE A 442 26.71 40.82 17.86
CA PHE A 442 27.16 41.67 16.77
C PHE A 442 26.17 42.83 16.59
N ASP A 443 26.72 43.99 16.16
CA ASP A 443 25.92 45.19 15.93
C ASP A 443 26.50 45.95 14.72
N VAL A 444 25.64 46.36 13.79
CA VAL A 444 26.07 47.17 12.61
C VAL A 444 26.28 48.59 13.05
N ASP A 445 27.54 49.03 12.98
CA ASP A 445 27.93 50.39 13.44
C ASP A 445 27.27 51.49 12.60
N ASN A 446 26.72 52.48 13.27
CA ASN A 446 26.13 53.69 12.65
C ASN A 446 25.03 53.43 11.58
N LEU A 447 24.22 52.33 11.72
CA LEU A 447 23.16 51.99 10.76
C LEU A 447 22.18 53.15 10.52
N LYS A 448 21.85 53.91 11.55
CA LYS A 448 21.00 55.10 11.41
C LYS A 448 21.62 56.13 10.45
N GLN A 449 22.93 56.41 10.57
CA GLN A 449 23.64 57.35 9.70
C GLN A 449 23.71 56.81 8.26
N ILE A 450 23.91 55.52 8.05
CA ILE A 450 23.81 54.89 6.74
C ILE A 450 22.42 55.13 6.12
N ASN A 451 21.34 54.87 6.89
CA ASN A 451 19.98 55.10 6.42
C ASN A 451 19.70 56.56 6.07
N ASP A 452 20.13 57.49 6.94
CA ASP A 452 19.86 58.93 6.77
C ASP A 452 20.64 59.54 5.59
N GLN A 453 21.86 59.07 5.33
CA GLN A 453 22.73 59.62 4.28
C GLN A 453 22.65 58.87 2.94
N CYS A 454 22.51 57.53 2.99
CA CYS A 454 22.58 56.69 1.79
C CYS A 454 21.22 56.00 1.47
N GLY A 455 20.19 56.21 2.31
CA GLY A 455 18.86 55.62 2.15
C GLY A 455 18.71 54.20 2.72
N HIS A 456 17.47 53.80 2.97
CA HIS A 456 17.14 52.49 3.59
C HIS A 456 17.67 51.27 2.83
N GLN A 457 17.77 51.38 1.49
CA GLN A 457 18.34 50.27 0.69
C GLN A 457 19.81 50.01 1.02
N ALA A 458 20.57 51.04 1.33
CA ALA A 458 21.97 50.90 1.76
C ALA A 458 22.08 50.27 3.12
N GLY A 459 21.20 50.64 4.06
CA GLY A 459 21.10 50.00 5.36
C GLY A 459 20.69 48.54 5.28
N ASP A 460 19.68 48.19 4.46
CA ASP A 460 19.27 46.79 4.21
C ASP A 460 20.41 45.97 3.59
N SER A 461 21.21 46.57 2.71
CA SER A 461 22.40 45.93 2.14
C SER A 461 23.48 45.67 3.19
N ALA A 462 23.72 46.62 4.08
CA ALA A 462 24.67 46.49 5.19
C ALA A 462 24.26 45.38 6.16
N ILE A 463 22.98 45.34 6.54
CA ILE A 463 22.41 44.27 7.37
C ILE A 463 22.54 42.90 6.68
N SER A 464 22.19 42.82 5.40
CA SER A 464 22.26 41.55 4.64
C SER A 464 23.71 41.07 4.49
N THR A 465 24.65 42.00 4.26
CA THR A 465 26.08 41.67 4.19
C THR A 465 26.58 41.15 5.53
N CYS A 466 26.26 41.80 6.65
CA CYS A 466 26.60 41.35 8.00
C CYS A 466 26.05 39.92 8.24
N ALA A 467 24.75 39.69 8.01
CA ALA A 467 24.11 38.41 8.17
C ALA A 467 24.76 37.30 7.35
N GLN A 468 25.10 37.56 6.09
CA GLN A 468 25.76 36.59 5.21
C GLN A 468 27.14 36.21 5.74
N GLN A 469 27.92 37.18 6.25
CA GLN A 469 29.25 36.87 6.79
C GLN A 469 29.18 36.11 8.12
N ILE A 470 28.23 36.45 9.01
CA ILE A 470 27.97 35.70 10.24
C ILE A 470 27.62 34.27 9.88
N ARG A 471 26.68 34.04 8.98
CA ARG A 471 26.28 32.66 8.57
C ARG A 471 27.45 31.88 7.97
N LEU A 472 28.20 32.51 7.04
CA LEU A 472 29.32 31.85 6.37
C LEU A 472 30.38 31.35 7.36
N VAL A 473 30.59 32.08 8.45
CA VAL A 473 31.64 31.79 9.42
C VAL A 473 31.14 30.88 10.55
N PHE A 474 29.94 31.12 11.06
CA PHE A 474 29.47 30.54 12.32
C PHE A 474 28.39 29.44 12.16
N GLU A 475 27.71 29.29 11.00
CA GLU A 475 26.62 28.31 10.83
C GLU A 475 27.08 26.84 11.08
N GLY A 476 28.35 26.54 10.89
CA GLY A 476 28.93 25.22 11.20
C GLY A 476 29.48 25.08 12.63
N ALA A 477 29.50 26.16 13.43
CA ALA A 477 30.01 26.17 14.80
C ALA A 477 28.93 26.45 15.85
N GLY A 478 27.86 27.14 15.47
CA GLY A 478 26.77 27.51 16.37
C GLY A 478 25.52 27.96 15.65
N SER A 479 24.52 28.36 16.41
CA SER A 479 23.23 28.85 15.90
C SER A 479 23.24 30.37 15.81
N CYS A 480 22.88 30.90 14.61
CA CYS A 480 22.94 32.33 14.31
C CYS A 480 21.53 32.95 14.30
N TYR A 481 21.38 34.12 14.90
CA TYR A 481 20.11 34.81 15.12
C TYR A 481 20.23 36.31 14.73
N ARG A 482 19.10 36.86 14.25
CA ARG A 482 18.88 38.31 14.21
C ARG A 482 17.85 38.66 15.28
N THR A 483 18.27 39.32 16.35
CA THR A 483 17.46 39.59 17.55
C THR A 483 16.89 41.00 17.58
N GLY A 484 17.47 41.92 16.79
CA GLY A 484 17.04 43.31 16.65
C GLY A 484 17.18 43.83 15.22
N GLY A 485 17.02 45.12 15.01
CA GLY A 485 17.18 45.77 13.70
C GLY A 485 18.60 45.61 13.12
N ASP A 486 19.61 45.94 13.91
CA ASP A 486 21.04 45.90 13.65
C ASP A 486 21.79 44.88 14.51
N GLU A 487 21.07 44.19 15.41
CA GLU A 487 21.64 43.25 16.37
C GLU A 487 21.57 41.82 15.90
N PHE A 488 22.69 41.12 15.99
CA PHE A 488 22.78 39.67 15.74
C PHE A 488 23.42 38.95 16.89
N GLU A 489 23.00 37.71 17.12
CA GLU A 489 23.56 36.88 18.17
C GLU A 489 23.93 35.51 17.62
N VAL A 490 25.04 34.94 18.13
CA VAL A 490 25.46 33.57 17.83
C VAL A 490 25.64 32.82 19.14
N LEU A 491 24.98 31.67 19.25
CA LEU A 491 25.12 30.77 20.38
C LEU A 491 25.98 29.58 19.97
N ILE A 492 27.08 29.35 20.70
CA ILE A 492 28.03 28.26 20.47
C ILE A 492 28.07 27.38 21.70
N GLU A 493 27.81 26.10 21.55
CA GLU A 493 27.74 25.11 22.61
C GLU A 493 28.93 24.14 22.59
N GLY A 494 29.38 23.71 23.78
CA GLY A 494 30.39 22.67 23.95
C GLY A 494 31.79 23.05 23.43
N ARG A 495 32.51 22.07 22.89
CA ARG A 495 33.93 22.21 22.47
C ARG A 495 34.23 23.20 21.36
N GLN A 496 33.21 23.69 20.64
CA GLN A 496 33.40 24.67 19.57
C GLN A 496 33.78 26.06 20.10
N ILE A 497 33.66 26.28 21.43
CA ILE A 497 33.99 27.55 22.11
C ILE A 497 35.45 27.91 21.92
N ASP A 498 36.35 26.94 21.98
CA ASP A 498 37.81 27.15 21.84
C ASP A 498 38.18 27.76 20.46
N ARG A 499 37.30 27.65 19.48
CA ARG A 499 37.51 28.17 18.12
C ARG A 499 37.06 29.62 17.93
N ILE A 500 36.40 30.24 18.91
CA ILE A 500 35.83 31.59 18.79
C ILE A 500 36.85 32.63 18.35
N PRO A 501 38.04 32.72 18.91
CA PRO A 501 39.03 33.73 18.44
C PRO A 501 39.37 33.58 16.97
N ALA A 502 39.56 32.35 16.48
CA ALA A 502 39.83 32.07 15.07
C ALA A 502 38.61 32.34 14.16
N LEU A 503 37.41 32.09 14.65
CA LEU A 503 36.16 32.39 13.91
C LEU A 503 35.92 33.88 13.80
N LEU A 504 36.21 34.66 14.85
CA LEU A 504 36.10 36.11 14.86
C LEU A 504 37.15 36.77 13.96
N ASP A 505 38.40 36.29 13.93
CA ASP A 505 39.41 36.74 12.95
C ASP A 505 38.96 36.47 11.50
N ARG A 506 38.45 35.24 11.27
CA ARG A 506 37.90 34.89 9.95
C ARG A 506 36.69 35.76 9.56
N PHE A 507 35.79 36.06 10.50
CA PHE A 507 34.67 36.95 10.31
C PHE A 507 35.13 38.36 9.92
N SER A 508 36.05 38.93 10.69
CA SER A 508 36.58 40.29 10.42
C SER A 508 37.22 40.38 9.04
N LYS A 509 38.01 39.40 8.62
CA LYS A 509 38.61 39.34 7.28
C LYS A 509 37.54 39.19 6.18
N ALA A 510 36.57 38.31 6.38
CA ALA A 510 35.49 38.09 5.42
C ALA A 510 34.58 39.31 5.28
N LEU A 511 34.25 39.96 6.40
CA LEU A 511 33.48 41.19 6.42
C LEU A 511 34.22 42.29 5.68
N ASN A 512 35.49 42.54 6.03
CA ASN A 512 36.29 43.61 5.42
C ASN A 512 36.41 43.49 3.89
N THR A 513 36.39 42.27 3.36
CA THR A 513 36.42 42.01 1.91
C THR A 513 35.10 42.33 1.21
N ARG A 514 33.98 42.26 1.93
CA ARG A 514 32.61 42.37 1.40
C ARG A 514 31.87 43.63 1.82
N TRP A 515 32.41 44.35 2.82
CA TRP A 515 31.83 45.60 3.31
C TRP A 515 32.01 46.73 2.29
N ASP A 516 30.95 47.50 2.10
CA ASP A 516 31.04 48.68 1.26
C ASP A 516 31.70 49.83 2.05
N HIS A 517 32.96 50.06 1.78
CA HIS A 517 33.78 51.09 2.45
C HIS A 517 33.38 52.56 2.05
N SER A 518 32.40 52.73 1.18
CA SER A 518 31.83 54.06 0.88
C SER A 518 30.74 54.45 1.88
N LEU A 519 30.27 53.52 2.70
CA LEU A 519 29.28 53.78 3.75
C LEU A 519 29.90 54.57 4.90
N PRO A 520 29.09 55.45 5.57
CA PRO A 520 29.53 56.22 6.72
C PRO A 520 29.48 55.31 8.00
N SER A 521 30.26 54.23 7.97
CA SER A 521 30.26 53.24 9.04
C SER A 521 31.59 52.50 9.08
N ASP A 522 32.07 52.21 10.30
CA ASP A 522 33.27 51.41 10.57
C ASP A 522 33.05 49.90 10.42
N GLY A 523 31.86 49.48 9.96
CA GLY A 523 31.53 48.09 9.72
C GLY A 523 30.62 47.49 10.79
N VAL A 524 31.06 46.43 11.44
CA VAL A 524 30.34 45.67 12.44
C VAL A 524 31.18 45.51 13.71
N SER A 525 30.63 45.90 14.84
CA SER A 525 31.23 45.65 16.15
C SER A 525 30.73 44.36 16.74
N TYR A 526 31.55 43.69 17.54
CA TYR A 526 31.17 42.45 18.20
C TYR A 526 31.77 42.31 19.58
N GLY A 527 31.09 41.57 20.44
CA GLY A 527 31.59 41.16 21.76
C GLY A 527 31.17 39.74 22.08
N TRP A 528 31.91 39.08 22.93
CA TRP A 528 31.60 37.73 23.31
C TRP A 528 31.94 37.43 24.75
N ALA A 529 31.25 36.43 25.34
CA ALA A 529 31.55 35.84 26.63
C ALA A 529 31.28 34.33 26.56
N ALA A 530 31.98 33.56 27.41
CA ALA A 530 31.80 32.13 27.49
C ALA A 530 31.85 31.65 28.95
N ALA A 531 31.08 30.62 29.26
CA ALA A 531 31.07 29.98 30.56
C ALA A 531 30.92 28.46 30.42
N SER A 532 31.48 27.72 31.40
CA SER A 532 31.26 26.28 31.53
C SER A 532 30.28 26.02 32.68
N PHE A 533 29.45 25.01 32.49
CA PHE A 533 28.41 24.63 33.42
C PHE A 533 28.59 23.17 33.86
N GLY A 534 28.13 22.82 35.06
CA GLY A 534 28.22 21.49 35.65
C GLY A 534 27.50 21.45 36.99
N ASP A 535 27.68 20.39 37.74
CA ASP A 535 26.99 20.19 39.02
C ASP A 535 27.26 21.31 40.04
N ASP A 536 28.49 21.85 40.09
CA ASP A 536 28.89 22.94 40.98
C ASP A 536 28.49 24.33 40.45
N ASN A 537 28.21 24.47 39.16
CA ASN A 537 27.85 25.71 38.52
C ASN A 537 26.73 25.45 37.50
N PRO A 538 25.48 25.22 37.91
CA PRO A 538 24.39 24.87 37.00
C PRO A 538 24.00 26.05 36.13
N LEU A 539 23.63 25.76 34.89
CA LEU A 539 23.04 26.74 33.98
C LEU A 539 21.67 27.17 34.52
N THR A 540 21.54 28.41 34.89
CA THR A 540 20.29 29.03 35.35
C THR A 540 19.95 30.20 34.45
N GLU A 541 18.68 30.65 34.50
CA GLU A 541 18.28 31.83 33.75
C GLU A 541 19.10 33.08 34.12
N VAL A 542 19.46 33.22 35.40
CA VAL A 542 20.30 34.31 35.89
C VAL A 542 21.71 34.20 35.29
N ALA A 543 22.27 32.98 35.20
CA ALA A 543 23.58 32.75 34.60
C ALA A 543 23.60 33.06 33.11
N LEU A 544 22.54 32.71 32.37
CA LEU A 544 22.40 33.03 30.97
C LEU A 544 22.31 34.55 30.74
N VAL A 545 21.46 35.25 31.50
CA VAL A 545 21.30 36.70 31.41
C VAL A 545 22.63 37.41 31.72
N ARG A 546 23.34 36.93 32.75
CA ARG A 546 24.68 37.45 33.07
C ARG A 546 25.70 37.23 31.97
N LEU A 547 25.77 36.04 31.39
CA LEU A 547 26.66 35.71 30.29
C LEU A 547 26.41 36.60 29.06
N ARG A 548 25.13 36.86 28.73
CA ARG A 548 24.77 37.79 27.66
C ARG A 548 25.20 39.22 27.98
N ALA A 549 24.97 39.68 29.21
CA ALA A 549 25.39 41.02 29.62
C ALA A 549 26.92 41.19 29.57
N GLU A 550 27.72 40.14 29.88
CA GLU A 550 29.16 40.15 29.72
C GLU A 550 29.60 40.27 28.24
N ALA A 551 28.89 39.59 27.31
CA ALA A 551 29.10 39.71 25.88
C ALA A 551 28.76 41.12 25.38
N ASP A 552 27.64 41.72 25.82
CA ASP A 552 27.25 43.09 25.50
C ASP A 552 28.29 44.10 26.03
N GLN A 553 28.83 43.92 27.24
CA GLN A 553 29.86 44.76 27.81
C GLN A 553 31.16 44.66 26.99
N SER A 554 31.51 43.48 26.50
CA SER A 554 32.66 43.27 25.60
C SER A 554 32.47 44.04 24.28
N LEU A 555 31.26 43.99 23.68
CA LEU A 555 30.87 44.76 22.48
C LEU A 555 31.01 46.28 22.72
N TYR A 556 30.50 46.77 23.86
CA TYR A 556 30.56 48.18 24.20
C TYR A 556 32.00 48.70 24.32
N ARG A 557 32.90 47.91 24.94
CA ARG A 557 34.35 48.26 25.04
C ARG A 557 34.99 48.36 23.67
N LEU A 558 34.65 47.47 22.73
CA LEU A 558 35.15 47.54 21.36
C LEU A 558 34.67 48.81 20.62
N LYS A 559 33.39 49.17 20.77
CA LYS A 559 32.83 50.41 20.23
C LYS A 559 33.51 51.66 20.76
N GLN A 560 33.79 51.72 22.08
CA GLN A 560 34.53 52.82 22.67
C GLN A 560 35.97 52.93 22.16
N ALA A 561 36.67 51.79 22.04
CA ALA A 561 38.04 51.78 21.55
C ALA A 561 38.17 52.25 20.07
N ARG A 562 37.13 52.08 19.25
CA ARG A 562 37.06 52.57 17.88
C ARG A 562 36.74 54.08 17.79
N LYS A 563 35.97 54.63 18.76
CA LYS A 563 35.62 56.07 18.75
C LYS A 563 36.72 57.04 19.15
N GLY A 564 37.88 56.60 19.53
CA GLY A 564 39.03 57.44 19.89
C GLY A 564 38.78 58.55 20.92
N PRO A 565 39.81 59.19 21.52
CA PRO A 565 39.64 60.19 22.58
C PRO A 565 39.18 61.59 22.15
N GLU A 566 38.77 61.82 20.90
CA GLU A 566 38.44 63.18 20.37
C GLU A 566 36.97 63.61 20.46
N GLU A 567 36.00 62.76 20.81
CA GLU A 567 34.58 63.16 20.91
C GLU A 567 34.08 63.55 22.32
N GLU A 568 34.90 63.53 23.37
CA GLU A 568 34.49 63.95 24.73
C GLU A 568 34.58 65.47 24.98
N SER A 569 34.94 66.29 23.99
CA SER A 569 35.16 67.72 24.22
C SER A 569 34.07 68.65 23.67
N ILE A 570 32.90 68.10 23.21
CA ILE A 570 31.78 68.95 22.80
C ILE A 570 30.44 68.38 23.36
N ASN A 571 30.23 68.64 24.66
CA ASN A 571 28.89 68.91 25.24
C ASN A 571 29.01 69.65 26.56
#